data_973ab85530a4e55856fafe66b1ad081b
#
_entry.id   973ab85530a4e55856fafe66b1ad081b
#
_cell.length_a   1.000
_cell.length_b   1.000
_cell.length_c   1.000
_cell.angle_alpha   90.00
_cell.angle_beta   90.00
_cell.angle_gamma   90.00
#
_symmetry.space_group_name_H-M   'P 1'
#
loop_
_entity.id
_entity.type
_entity.pdbx_description
1 polymer ?
#
loop_
_entity_poly.entity_id
_entity_poly.type
_entity_poly.pdbx_seq_one_letter_code
_entity_poly.pdbx_strand_id
1 'polypeptide(L)'
;MDFNLKTIMKSGFMITAIAFAGIGQVFAESWILTPKSDVGFEIKSMGLSVVKAKFNQVQSMMQFDSKAPQNASTHFVMDGDSLSFSKPSLKNMILGEDLFYAAKYKTATFKSTQFKDLGNGKYNILGQLTLRGVTNPVTFATTLKPNASNANVMDIQSSAMINRSDFGMRKGIGGVGEKVNIQLTGQWKAK
;
A
#
# COMPACT_ATOMS: atom_id res chain seq x y z
N MET A 1 88.79 15.54 -23.38
CA MET A 1 88.65 15.73 -21.91
C MET A 1 87.25 15.41 -21.56
N ASP A 2 87.15 14.29 -20.88
CA ASP A 2 85.97 13.59 -20.53
C ASP A 2 85.04 14.38 -19.62
N PHE A 3 83.74 14.20 -19.77
CA PHE A 3 82.87 14.12 -18.64
C PHE A 3 81.63 13.34 -18.93
N ASN A 4 81.60 12.17 -18.39
CA ASN A 4 80.50 11.26 -18.22
C ASN A 4 79.66 11.75 -17.03
N LEU A 5 78.33 11.74 -17.13
CA LEU A 5 77.53 11.25 -16.00
C LEU A 5 76.07 10.97 -16.41
N LYS A 6 75.78 9.70 -16.51
CA LYS A 6 74.43 9.17 -16.46
C LYS A 6 73.88 9.31 -15.08
N THR A 7 72.75 9.95 -14.90
CA THR A 7 71.90 9.71 -13.74
C THR A 7 70.49 9.48 -14.19
N ILE A 8 70.08 8.23 -14.14
CA ILE A 8 68.73 7.77 -14.43
C ILE A 8 67.96 7.97 -13.14
N MET A 9 67.05 8.95 -13.16
CA MET A 9 65.99 9.03 -12.15
C MET A 9 64.82 8.14 -12.58
N LYS A 10 64.68 7.01 -11.93
CA LYS A 10 63.47 6.16 -11.98
C LYS A 10 62.35 6.86 -11.21
N SER A 11 61.46 7.53 -11.93
CA SER A 11 60.20 8.01 -11.38
C SER A 11 59.22 6.86 -11.33
N GLY A 12 58.99 6.32 -10.15
CA GLY A 12 58.00 5.30 -9.93
C GLY A 12 56.60 5.91 -10.03
N PHE A 13 55.87 5.56 -11.06
CA PHE A 13 54.46 5.92 -11.23
C PHE A 13 53.65 4.96 -10.35
N MET A 14 53.23 5.43 -9.17
CA MET A 14 52.34 4.69 -8.28
C MET A 14 50.91 4.80 -8.84
N ILE A 15 50.46 3.79 -9.55
CA ILE A 15 49.05 3.69 -10.01
C ILE A 15 48.21 3.33 -8.79
N THR A 16 47.55 4.33 -8.22
CA THR A 16 46.53 4.11 -7.21
C THR A 16 45.28 3.61 -7.92
N ALA A 17 45.02 2.30 -7.83
CA ALA A 17 43.79 1.70 -8.28
C ALA A 17 42.64 2.15 -7.37
N ILE A 18 41.87 3.13 -7.83
CA ILE A 18 40.63 3.51 -7.17
C ILE A 18 39.62 2.40 -7.50
N ALA A 19 39.39 1.51 -6.54
CA ALA A 19 38.30 0.55 -6.61
C ALA A 19 36.97 1.34 -6.53
N PHE A 20 36.32 1.53 -7.64
CA PHE A 20 34.92 1.95 -7.68
C PHE A 20 34.08 0.81 -7.10
N ALA A 21 33.80 0.87 -5.78
CA ALA A 21 32.74 0.08 -5.19
C ALA A 21 31.43 0.55 -5.84
N GLY A 22 30.96 -0.20 -6.82
CA GLY A 22 29.64 0.01 -7.42
C GLY A 22 28.60 -0.10 -6.33
N ILE A 23 28.06 1.04 -5.91
CA ILE A 23 26.85 1.09 -5.09
C ILE A 23 25.74 0.57 -6.00
N GLY A 24 25.49 -0.75 -5.93
CA GLY A 24 24.33 -1.34 -6.58
C GLY A 24 23.09 -0.62 -6.08
N GLN A 25 22.46 0.16 -6.93
CA GLN A 25 21.15 0.73 -6.62
C GLN A 25 20.19 -0.44 -6.51
N VAL A 26 19.82 -0.79 -5.31
CA VAL A 26 18.73 -1.74 -5.05
C VAL A 26 17.44 -0.99 -5.40
N PHE A 27 16.93 -1.21 -6.61
CA PHE A 27 15.62 -0.71 -6.98
C PHE A 27 14.58 -1.53 -6.23
N ALA A 28 13.71 -0.86 -5.47
CA ALA A 28 12.56 -1.51 -4.88
C ALA A 28 11.72 -2.14 -6.00
N GLU A 29 11.37 -3.40 -5.83
CA GLU A 29 10.57 -4.13 -6.81
C GLU A 29 9.15 -3.55 -6.87
N SER A 30 8.63 -3.42 -8.10
CA SER A 30 7.27 -2.93 -8.34
C SER A 30 6.29 -4.10 -8.31
N TRP A 31 5.22 -3.94 -7.53
CA TRP A 31 4.19 -4.94 -7.33
C TRP A 31 2.82 -4.41 -7.70
N ILE A 32 1.98 -5.26 -8.30
CA ILE A 32 0.57 -4.99 -8.60
C ILE A 32 -0.30 -6.01 -7.89
N LEU A 33 -1.46 -5.57 -7.41
CA LEU A 33 -2.43 -6.46 -6.80
C LEU A 33 -3.06 -7.37 -7.87
N THR A 34 -3.17 -8.66 -7.57
CA THR A 34 -3.78 -9.61 -8.52
C THR A 34 -5.30 -9.42 -8.57
N PRO A 35 -5.96 -9.74 -9.72
CA PRO A 35 -7.41 -9.62 -9.85
C PRO A 35 -8.21 -10.50 -8.88
N LYS A 36 -7.60 -11.54 -8.32
CA LYS A 36 -8.22 -12.43 -7.32
C LYS A 36 -8.24 -11.85 -5.91
N SER A 37 -7.65 -10.68 -5.71
CA SER A 37 -7.61 -10.03 -4.40
C SER A 37 -8.94 -9.39 -4.05
N ASP A 38 -9.26 -9.39 -2.76
CA ASP A 38 -10.46 -8.79 -2.20
C ASP A 38 -10.10 -7.51 -1.46
N VAL A 39 -10.54 -6.37 -2.00
CA VAL A 39 -10.46 -5.05 -1.36
C VAL A 39 -11.87 -4.62 -1.02
N GLY A 40 -12.15 -4.40 0.25
CA GLY A 40 -13.49 -4.06 0.66
C GLY A 40 -13.61 -3.59 2.09
N PHE A 41 -14.83 -3.58 2.58
CA PHE A 41 -15.12 -3.17 3.95
C PHE A 41 -16.30 -3.94 4.55
N GLU A 42 -16.31 -3.98 5.88
CA GLU A 42 -17.41 -4.51 6.66
C GLU A 42 -17.86 -3.47 7.69
N ILE A 43 -19.18 -3.28 7.80
CA ILE A 43 -19.79 -2.46 8.84
C ILE A 43 -20.59 -3.37 9.75
N LYS A 44 -20.33 -3.29 11.05
CA LYS A 44 -21.06 -4.02 12.08
C LYS A 44 -21.96 -3.07 12.86
N SER A 45 -23.13 -3.56 13.28
CA SER A 45 -24.00 -2.91 14.24
C SER A 45 -24.30 -3.90 15.36
N MET A 46 -24.12 -3.51 16.60
CA MET A 46 -24.30 -4.40 17.78
C MET A 46 -23.55 -5.75 17.67
N GLY A 47 -22.34 -5.71 17.06
CA GLY A 47 -21.52 -6.92 16.84
C GLY A 47 -21.90 -7.78 15.63
N LEU A 48 -23.04 -7.53 15.00
CA LEU A 48 -23.49 -8.26 13.82
C LEU A 48 -23.04 -7.54 12.52
N SER A 49 -22.59 -8.32 11.52
CA SER A 49 -22.28 -7.80 10.20
C SER A 49 -23.57 -7.35 9.50
N VAL A 50 -23.68 -6.05 9.27
CA VAL A 50 -24.84 -5.45 8.59
C VAL A 50 -24.56 -5.26 7.10
N VAL A 51 -23.35 -4.79 6.76
CA VAL A 51 -22.91 -4.50 5.39
C VAL A 51 -21.55 -5.13 5.18
N LYS A 52 -21.42 -5.87 4.08
CA LYS A 52 -20.12 -6.21 3.47
C LYS A 52 -20.14 -5.72 2.03
N ALA A 53 -19.06 -5.07 1.63
CA ALA A 53 -18.92 -4.58 0.26
C ALA A 53 -17.49 -4.80 -0.23
N LYS A 54 -17.37 -5.04 -1.55
CA LYS A 54 -16.11 -5.29 -2.24
C LYS A 54 -16.02 -4.35 -3.45
N PHE A 55 -14.87 -3.75 -3.66
CA PHE A 55 -14.53 -3.03 -4.88
C PHE A 55 -14.12 -4.03 -5.96
N ASN A 56 -14.78 -4.00 -7.12
CA ASN A 56 -14.44 -4.86 -8.24
C ASN A 56 -13.42 -4.20 -9.20
N GLN A 57 -13.24 -2.87 -9.09
CA GLN A 57 -12.23 -2.12 -9.83
C GLN A 57 -11.31 -1.40 -8.84
N VAL A 58 -10.07 -1.88 -8.78
CA VAL A 58 -9.01 -1.36 -7.91
C VAL A 58 -7.75 -1.22 -8.74
N GLN A 59 -7.22 -0.01 -8.81
CA GLN A 59 -5.87 0.23 -9.30
C GLN A 59 -4.94 0.30 -8.10
N SER A 60 -3.82 -0.39 -8.18
CA SER A 60 -2.87 -0.43 -7.07
C SER A 60 -1.44 -0.55 -7.58
N MET A 61 -0.53 0.03 -6.83
CA MET A 61 0.90 -0.13 -7.03
C MET A 61 1.58 -0.15 -5.67
N MET A 62 2.59 -1.00 -5.53
CA MET A 62 3.46 -1.03 -4.37
C MET A 62 4.91 -1.11 -4.84
N GLN A 63 5.78 -0.31 -4.23
CA GLN A 63 7.23 -0.45 -4.27
C GLN A 63 7.64 -1.07 -2.95
N PHE A 64 8.28 -2.23 -3.00
CA PHE A 64 8.63 -2.94 -1.78
C PHE A 64 9.90 -3.76 -1.95
N ASP A 65 10.80 -3.61 -0.97
CA ASP A 65 11.94 -4.48 -0.75
C ASP A 65 11.93 -4.91 0.71
N SER A 66 11.89 -6.21 0.96
CA SER A 66 11.88 -6.75 2.32
C SER A 66 13.16 -6.45 3.12
N LYS A 67 14.26 -6.12 2.44
CA LYS A 67 15.54 -5.71 3.06
C LYS A 67 15.58 -4.23 3.42
N ALA A 68 14.69 -3.42 2.81
CA ALA A 68 14.60 -1.98 3.03
C ALA A 68 13.15 -1.50 3.13
N PRO A 69 12.32 -2.07 4.04
CA PRO A 69 10.89 -1.79 4.12
C PRO A 69 10.57 -0.32 4.46
N GLN A 70 11.50 0.42 5.06
CA GLN A 70 11.36 1.86 5.31
C GLN A 70 11.26 2.70 4.03
N ASN A 71 11.72 2.18 2.89
CA ASN A 71 11.65 2.83 1.58
C ASN A 71 10.41 2.40 0.78
N ALA A 72 9.58 1.52 1.36
CA ALA A 72 8.39 1.02 0.70
C ALA A 72 7.30 2.09 0.56
N SER A 73 6.53 1.97 -0.49
CA SER A 73 5.35 2.81 -0.71
C SER A 73 4.23 2.01 -1.37
N THR A 74 2.97 2.41 -1.10
CA THR A 74 1.82 1.84 -1.81
C THR A 74 0.77 2.89 -2.07
N HIS A 75 0.05 2.71 -3.18
CA HIS A 75 -1.04 3.57 -3.58
C HIS A 75 -2.20 2.74 -4.11
N PHE A 76 -3.43 3.09 -3.70
CA PHE A 76 -4.68 2.49 -4.16
C PHE A 76 -5.63 3.56 -4.66
N VAL A 77 -6.32 3.24 -5.76
CA VAL A 77 -7.49 3.95 -6.25
C VAL A 77 -8.61 2.94 -6.44
N MET A 78 -9.69 3.10 -5.72
CA MET A 78 -10.85 2.21 -5.68
C MET A 78 -12.04 2.92 -6.27
N ASP A 79 -12.66 2.34 -7.30
CA ASP A 79 -13.85 2.90 -7.96
C ASP A 79 -15.10 2.62 -7.13
N GLY A 80 -15.78 3.66 -6.66
CA GLY A 80 -17.00 3.57 -5.87
C GLY A 80 -18.19 2.96 -6.63
N ASP A 81 -18.29 3.21 -7.93
CA ASP A 81 -19.35 2.64 -8.77
C ASP A 81 -19.17 1.11 -8.96
N SER A 82 -17.94 0.60 -8.74
CA SER A 82 -17.61 -0.83 -8.83
C SER A 82 -18.02 -1.64 -7.59
N LEU A 83 -18.55 -1.01 -6.54
CA LEU A 83 -18.91 -1.69 -5.29
C LEU A 83 -20.01 -2.72 -5.49
N SER A 84 -19.75 -3.93 -5.05
CA SER A 84 -20.75 -4.98 -4.87
C SER A 84 -21.03 -5.20 -3.39
N PHE A 85 -22.28 -5.52 -3.04
CA PHE A 85 -22.76 -5.61 -1.67
C PHE A 85 -23.31 -7.00 -1.37
N SER A 86 -23.04 -7.51 -0.16
CA SER A 86 -23.64 -8.77 0.32
C SER A 86 -25.16 -8.68 0.46
N LYS A 87 -25.69 -7.46 0.63
CA LYS A 87 -27.13 -7.15 0.65
C LYS A 87 -27.40 -6.07 -0.39
N PRO A 88 -27.84 -6.43 -1.61
CA PRO A 88 -28.10 -5.47 -2.71
C PRO A 88 -29.07 -4.35 -2.35
N SER A 89 -30.04 -4.61 -1.45
CA SER A 89 -31.02 -3.62 -0.98
C SER A 89 -30.37 -2.43 -0.25
N LEU A 90 -29.14 -2.57 0.27
CA LEU A 90 -28.43 -1.50 0.95
C LEU A 90 -27.62 -0.62 -0.01
N LYS A 91 -27.46 -1.01 -1.27
CA LYS A 91 -26.62 -0.32 -2.25
C LYS A 91 -26.94 1.17 -2.37
N ASN A 92 -28.20 1.50 -2.62
CA ASN A 92 -28.62 2.90 -2.83
C ASN A 92 -28.41 3.75 -1.57
N MET A 93 -28.65 3.19 -0.38
CA MET A 93 -28.41 3.86 0.88
C MET A 93 -26.90 4.13 1.10
N ILE A 94 -26.07 3.10 0.87
CA ILE A 94 -24.62 3.21 1.11
C ILE A 94 -23.96 4.17 0.11
N LEU A 95 -24.36 4.13 -1.18
CA LEU A 95 -23.82 5.01 -2.21
C LEU A 95 -24.46 6.41 -2.21
N GLY A 96 -25.53 6.60 -1.43
CA GLY A 96 -26.25 7.85 -1.31
C GLY A 96 -25.49 8.98 -0.62
N GLU A 97 -26.11 10.15 -0.64
CA GLU A 97 -25.52 11.43 -0.16
C GLU A 97 -25.15 11.41 1.32
N ASP A 98 -25.90 10.72 2.16
CA ASP A 98 -25.64 10.62 3.59
C ASP A 98 -24.38 9.78 3.94
N LEU A 99 -23.97 8.88 3.03
CA LEU A 99 -22.83 7.98 3.25
C LEU A 99 -21.71 8.24 2.22
N PHE A 100 -21.54 7.40 1.21
CA PHE A 100 -20.41 7.54 0.27
C PHE A 100 -20.53 8.71 -0.70
N TYR A 101 -21.76 9.14 -1.02
CA TYR A 101 -22.06 10.15 -2.03
C TYR A 101 -21.35 9.87 -3.37
N ALA A 102 -21.49 8.64 -3.86
CA ALA A 102 -20.77 8.16 -5.04
C ALA A 102 -21.09 8.96 -6.32
N ALA A 103 -22.26 9.61 -6.40
CA ALA A 103 -22.58 10.53 -7.50
C ALA A 103 -21.56 11.68 -7.61
N LYS A 104 -21.04 12.17 -6.49
CA LYS A 104 -20.08 13.28 -6.41
C LYS A 104 -18.63 12.79 -6.27
N TYR A 105 -18.41 11.76 -5.47
CA TYR A 105 -17.07 11.26 -5.13
C TYR A 105 -16.91 9.84 -5.69
N LYS A 106 -16.38 9.76 -6.91
CA LYS A 106 -16.28 8.51 -7.67
C LYS A 106 -15.26 7.52 -7.12
N THR A 107 -14.24 8.01 -6.44
CA THR A 107 -13.14 7.16 -5.99
C THR A 107 -12.86 7.32 -4.51
N ALA A 108 -12.42 6.22 -3.89
CA ALA A 108 -11.70 6.22 -2.63
C ALA A 108 -10.21 6.01 -2.92
N THR A 109 -9.32 6.65 -2.18
CA THR A 109 -7.87 6.52 -2.39
C THR A 109 -7.13 6.30 -1.09
N PHE A 110 -6.04 5.53 -1.15
CA PHE A 110 -5.09 5.41 -0.04
C PHE A 110 -3.68 5.60 -0.58
N LYS A 111 -2.88 6.42 0.10
CA LYS A 111 -1.45 6.62 -0.20
C LYS A 111 -0.66 6.46 1.09
N SER A 112 0.25 5.49 1.12
CA SER A 112 1.11 5.29 2.29
C SER A 112 2.09 6.45 2.47
N THR A 113 2.42 6.72 3.72
CA THR A 113 3.46 7.67 4.14
C THR A 113 4.62 6.97 4.83
N GLN A 114 4.38 5.78 5.41
CA GLN A 114 5.39 5.03 6.13
C GLN A 114 5.03 3.55 6.19
N PHE A 115 6.05 2.69 6.03
CA PHE A 115 6.00 1.28 6.40
C PHE A 115 6.83 1.09 7.67
N LYS A 116 6.17 0.72 8.77
CA LYS A 116 6.83 0.38 10.02
C LYS A 116 6.91 -1.14 10.13
N ASP A 117 8.11 -1.67 10.02
CA ASP A 117 8.35 -3.11 10.19
C ASP A 117 8.19 -3.51 11.67
N LEU A 118 7.45 -4.59 11.90
CA LEU A 118 7.22 -5.19 13.21
C LEU A 118 7.86 -6.58 13.32
N GLY A 119 8.60 -7.00 12.29
CA GLY A 119 9.18 -8.33 12.18
C GLY A 119 8.19 -9.40 11.70
N ASN A 120 8.75 -10.55 11.28
CA ASN A 120 8.00 -11.72 10.85
C ASN A 120 6.97 -11.44 9.71
N GLY A 121 7.29 -10.50 8.81
CA GLY A 121 6.42 -10.10 7.70
C GLY A 121 5.20 -9.29 8.14
N LYS A 122 5.22 -8.72 9.33
CA LYS A 122 4.17 -7.84 9.84
C LYS A 122 4.60 -6.38 9.75
N TYR A 123 3.69 -5.53 9.32
CA TYR A 123 3.92 -4.11 9.11
C TYR A 123 2.74 -3.29 9.60
N ASN A 124 3.01 -2.13 10.20
CA ASN A 124 2.04 -1.06 10.27
C ASN A 124 2.29 -0.12 9.08
N ILE A 125 1.32 -0.04 8.17
CA ILE A 125 1.36 0.85 7.01
C ILE A 125 0.54 2.09 7.33
N LEU A 126 1.24 3.19 7.61
CA LEU A 126 0.61 4.49 7.84
C LEU A 126 0.39 5.18 6.49
N GLY A 127 -0.72 5.91 6.37
CA GLY A 127 -1.00 6.64 5.13
C GLY A 127 -2.21 7.55 5.25
N GLN A 128 -2.52 8.19 4.14
CA GLN A 128 -3.65 9.08 3.97
C GLN A 128 -4.76 8.34 3.22
N LEU A 129 -5.90 8.18 3.87
CA LEU A 129 -7.11 7.65 3.27
C LEU A 129 -8.03 8.80 2.91
N THR A 130 -8.47 8.84 1.66
CA THR A 130 -9.48 9.82 1.20
C THR A 130 -10.76 9.08 0.88
N LEU A 131 -11.82 9.43 1.59
CA LEU A 131 -13.18 8.97 1.34
C LEU A 131 -14.08 10.20 1.26
N ARG A 132 -15.00 10.23 0.30
CA ARG A 132 -15.97 11.34 0.16
C ARG A 132 -15.29 12.73 0.14
N GLY A 133 -14.09 12.84 -0.43
CA GLY A 133 -13.32 14.07 -0.50
C GLY A 133 -12.64 14.50 0.81
N VAL A 134 -12.84 13.77 1.91
CA VAL A 134 -12.17 14.01 3.20
C VAL A 134 -10.98 13.08 3.34
N THR A 135 -9.83 13.63 3.70
CA THR A 135 -8.57 12.88 3.87
C THR A 135 -8.16 12.84 5.33
N ASN A 136 -7.96 11.64 5.85
CA ASN A 136 -7.50 11.42 7.22
C ASN A 136 -6.37 10.40 7.28
N PRO A 137 -5.48 10.49 8.28
CA PRO A 137 -4.46 9.48 8.53
C PRO A 137 -5.10 8.18 9.00
N VAL A 138 -4.65 7.06 8.41
CA VAL A 138 -5.09 5.72 8.80
C VAL A 138 -3.87 4.80 8.86
N THR A 139 -3.87 3.87 9.81
CA THR A 139 -2.85 2.83 9.94
C THR A 139 -3.47 1.47 9.63
N PHE A 140 -2.90 0.78 8.67
CA PHE A 140 -3.26 -0.59 8.33
C PHE A 140 -2.31 -1.57 9.01
N ALA A 141 -2.86 -2.48 9.83
CA ALA A 141 -2.14 -3.66 10.31
C ALA A 141 -2.05 -4.66 9.14
N THR A 142 -0.84 -4.95 8.69
CA THR A 142 -0.60 -5.70 7.45
C THR A 142 0.35 -6.86 7.70
N THR A 143 0.05 -8.00 7.09
CA THR A 143 0.97 -9.12 6.93
C THR A 143 1.29 -9.27 5.45
N LEU A 144 2.59 -9.24 5.10
CA LEU A 144 3.13 -9.53 3.78
C LEU A 144 4.06 -10.73 3.90
N LYS A 145 3.82 -11.78 3.13
CA LYS A 145 4.65 -12.99 3.14
C LYS A 145 4.95 -13.43 1.72
N PRO A 146 6.19 -13.84 1.42
CA PRO A 146 6.47 -14.52 0.16
C PRO A 146 5.52 -15.72 0.01
N ASN A 147 4.99 -15.89 -1.19
CA ASN A 147 4.14 -17.05 -1.47
C ASN A 147 5.01 -18.32 -1.55
N ALA A 148 4.56 -19.38 -0.89
CA ALA A 148 5.34 -20.62 -0.77
C ALA A 148 5.62 -21.32 -2.12
N SER A 149 4.78 -21.07 -3.13
CA SER A 149 4.85 -21.74 -4.44
C SER A 149 5.41 -20.85 -5.55
N ASN A 150 5.53 -19.54 -5.34
CA ASN A 150 5.96 -18.58 -6.36
C ASN A 150 6.68 -17.37 -5.75
N ALA A 151 7.99 -17.28 -5.98
CA ALA A 151 8.82 -16.19 -5.46
C ALA A 151 8.42 -14.79 -5.98
N ASN A 152 7.76 -14.70 -7.15
CA ASN A 152 7.26 -13.45 -7.73
C ASN A 152 5.88 -13.06 -7.22
N VAL A 153 5.42 -13.68 -6.13
CA VAL A 153 4.13 -13.44 -5.50
C VAL A 153 4.31 -13.24 -4.00
N MET A 154 3.59 -12.27 -3.44
CA MET A 154 3.46 -12.09 -2.00
C MET A 154 1.99 -12.19 -1.59
N ASP A 155 1.71 -12.98 -0.57
CA ASP A 155 0.40 -13.03 0.06
C ASP A 155 0.24 -11.83 0.99
N ILE A 156 -0.95 -11.20 0.96
CA ILE A 156 -1.27 -10.04 1.81
C ILE A 156 -2.55 -10.27 2.59
N GLN A 157 -2.50 -9.88 3.85
CA GLN A 157 -3.67 -9.59 4.68
C GLN A 157 -3.46 -8.23 5.33
N SER A 158 -4.42 -7.33 5.18
CA SER A 158 -4.34 -5.98 5.73
C SER A 158 -5.70 -5.54 6.24
N SER A 159 -5.73 -4.84 7.37
CA SER A 159 -6.97 -4.29 7.91
C SER A 159 -6.75 -3.00 8.66
N ALA A 160 -7.78 -2.15 8.64
CA ALA A 160 -7.84 -0.93 9.44
C ALA A 160 -9.28 -0.69 9.92
N MET A 161 -9.41 -0.13 11.12
CA MET A 161 -10.70 0.31 11.66
C MET A 161 -10.77 1.84 11.60
N ILE A 162 -11.84 2.36 11.01
CA ILE A 162 -12.12 3.80 10.95
C ILE A 162 -13.51 4.11 11.50
N ASN A 163 -13.76 5.36 11.88
CA ASN A 163 -15.10 5.87 12.09
C ASN A 163 -15.57 6.57 10.82
N ARG A 164 -16.70 6.18 10.27
CA ARG A 164 -17.20 6.76 9.03
C ARG A 164 -17.55 8.25 9.15
N SER A 165 -17.91 8.73 10.34
CA SER A 165 -18.18 10.14 10.59
C SER A 165 -16.94 11.01 10.46
N ASP A 166 -15.72 10.48 10.70
CA ASP A 166 -14.47 11.21 10.50
C ASP A 166 -14.28 11.60 9.01
N PHE A 167 -14.96 10.92 8.10
CA PHE A 167 -14.98 11.19 6.67
C PHE A 167 -16.25 11.92 6.19
N GLY A 168 -16.95 12.59 7.10
CA GLY A 168 -18.14 13.40 6.78
C GLY A 168 -19.39 12.58 6.44
N MET A 169 -19.42 11.29 6.76
CA MET A 169 -20.61 10.45 6.60
C MET A 169 -21.54 10.65 7.80
N ARG A 170 -22.84 10.74 7.52
CA ARG A 170 -23.87 11.04 8.54
C ARG A 170 -24.01 9.90 9.55
N LYS A 171 -24.04 10.23 10.85
CA LYS A 171 -24.31 9.29 11.94
C LYS A 171 -25.78 8.84 11.96
N GLY A 172 -26.06 7.67 12.54
CA GLY A 172 -27.43 7.23 12.83
C GLY A 172 -28.28 6.83 11.62
N ILE A 173 -27.67 6.58 10.46
CA ILE A 173 -28.38 6.19 9.25
C ILE A 173 -28.64 4.70 9.20
N GLY A 174 -29.93 4.30 9.02
CA GLY A 174 -30.35 2.96 8.65
C GLY A 174 -29.88 1.81 9.55
N GLY A 175 -29.57 2.08 10.82
CA GLY A 175 -29.00 1.06 11.72
C GLY A 175 -27.54 0.66 11.38
N VAL A 176 -26.89 1.39 10.48
CA VAL A 176 -25.51 1.14 10.07
C VAL A 176 -24.56 1.65 11.15
N GLY A 177 -23.70 0.78 11.65
CA GLY A 177 -22.72 1.11 12.69
C GLY A 177 -21.75 2.20 12.29
N GLU A 178 -21.14 2.82 13.28
CA GLU A 178 -20.15 3.91 13.10
C GLU A 178 -18.81 3.38 12.65
N LYS A 179 -18.38 2.23 13.17
CA LYS A 179 -17.10 1.62 12.87
C LYS A 179 -17.13 0.85 11.58
N VAL A 180 -16.17 1.11 10.71
CA VAL A 180 -15.97 0.43 9.44
C VAL A 180 -14.62 -0.29 9.49
N ASN A 181 -14.65 -1.61 9.27
CA ASN A 181 -13.45 -2.42 9.12
C ASN A 181 -13.10 -2.52 7.63
N ILE A 182 -12.02 -1.85 7.22
CA ILE A 182 -11.49 -1.93 5.86
C ILE A 182 -10.57 -3.14 5.80
N GLN A 183 -10.67 -3.94 4.74
CA GLN A 183 -9.93 -5.19 4.59
C GLN A 183 -9.36 -5.32 3.18
N LEU A 184 -8.15 -5.88 3.11
CA LEU A 184 -7.53 -6.37 1.89
C LEU A 184 -6.98 -7.77 2.16
N THR A 185 -7.39 -8.72 1.33
CA THR A 185 -6.83 -10.09 1.32
C THR A 185 -6.55 -10.49 -0.11
N GLY A 186 -5.39 -11.07 -0.37
CA GLY A 186 -5.04 -11.47 -1.73
C GLY A 186 -3.56 -11.59 -1.95
N GLN A 187 -3.12 -11.22 -3.15
CA GLN A 187 -1.74 -11.41 -3.59
C GLN A 187 -1.26 -10.20 -4.39
N TRP A 188 -0.02 -9.81 -4.12
CA TRP A 188 0.78 -8.95 -4.98
C TRP A 188 1.62 -9.80 -5.91
N LYS A 189 1.71 -9.39 -7.17
CA LYS A 189 2.59 -9.99 -8.18
C LYS A 189 3.64 -8.99 -8.61
N ALA A 190 4.89 -9.41 -8.70
CA ALA A 190 5.98 -8.62 -9.26
C ALA A 190 5.66 -8.24 -10.72
N LYS A 191 6.00 -6.99 -11.09
CA LYS A 191 5.71 -6.42 -12.41
C LYS A 191 6.86 -6.67 -13.37
#